data_248ed6cb008f75f087fff7d54c505233
#
_entry.id   248ed6cb008f75f087fff7d54c505233
#
_cell.length_a   1.000
_cell.length_b   1.000
_cell.length_c   1.000
_cell.angle_alpha   90.00
_cell.angle_beta   90.00
_cell.angle_gamma   90.00
#
_symmetry.space_group_name_H-M   'P 1'
#
loop_
_entity.id
_entity.type
_entity.pdbx_description
1 polymer ?
#
loop_
_entity_poly.entity_id
_entity_poly.type
_entity_poly.pdbx_seq_one_letter_code
_entity_poly.pdbx_strand_id
1 'polypeptide(L)'
;MHLFFWSLLFRVFPQTHDYWYFCGVNHNRKTVMQLITSEESIRKYIPNVLVSVKGEVPLIDKLTPFLDLAEEWLSHTFTSEATLDTIVGYPDSSVIKIYACKVVVCEAFKNAVPSLDLVLTPNGFGIVNNSNVVPASKERVNRLIDSLEAERDNAIRLLLSSLPGDATWITSNQCAYFSATMFPNLDICDYLGCGNRQWRKYQEIRPTILEIEQHIATQFLGQEQLDVFRKEAMSPSSTSYLMKSVIRSLRAYEAQVLKNKLSTPEPTVCTPPTALVSIVNIIRNNPNEFPEWHNSSIADLYKPAIFENKKKDTGYWF
;
A
#
# COMPACT_ATOMS: atom_id res chain seq x y z
N MET A 1 -21.30 14.78 48.65
CA MET A 1 -22.49 14.84 47.80
C MET A 1 -22.17 15.76 46.64
N HIS A 2 -21.94 15.26 45.45
CA HIS A 2 -21.69 15.75 44.09
C HIS A 2 -20.47 15.08 43.45
N LEU A 3 -20.69 13.84 43.09
CA LEU A 3 -20.02 13.14 42.02
C LEU A 3 -21.14 12.73 41.06
N PHE A 4 -21.13 13.19 39.85
CA PHE A 4 -21.83 12.73 38.63
C PHE A 4 -21.99 13.93 37.69
N PHE A 5 -21.21 13.97 36.64
CA PHE A 5 -21.53 14.58 35.35
C PHE A 5 -20.22 14.86 34.59
N TRP A 6 -19.60 13.78 34.04
CA TRP A 6 -18.66 13.93 32.94
C TRP A 6 -18.55 12.61 32.15
N SER A 7 -19.64 12.28 31.47
CA SER A 7 -19.60 11.26 30.41
C SER A 7 -20.71 11.58 29.42
N LEU A 8 -20.39 12.39 28.41
CA LEU A 8 -21.18 12.51 27.16
C LEU A 8 -20.72 13.77 26.39
N LEU A 9 -19.58 13.68 25.73
CA LEU A 9 -19.23 14.60 24.62
C LEU A 9 -17.95 14.13 23.91
N PHE A 10 -17.99 12.89 23.40
CA PHE A 10 -17.03 12.41 22.39
C PHE A 10 -17.78 11.68 21.28
N ARG A 11 -18.50 12.43 20.48
CA ARG A 11 -18.94 11.98 19.17
C ARG A 11 -18.85 13.14 18.20
N VAL A 12 -18.28 12.84 17.03
CA VAL A 12 -18.29 13.63 15.81
C VAL A 12 -17.15 14.66 15.70
N PHE A 13 -15.97 14.17 15.28
CA PHE A 13 -15.15 14.83 14.26
C PHE A 13 -14.41 13.75 13.47
N PRO A 14 -14.51 13.70 12.13
CA PRO A 14 -13.66 12.84 11.32
C PRO A 14 -12.23 13.41 11.38
N GLN A 15 -11.34 12.62 11.95
CA GLN A 15 -9.93 12.95 12.09
C GLN A 15 -9.26 12.97 10.72
N THR A 16 -8.89 14.13 10.28
CA THR A 16 -7.83 14.34 9.30
C THR A 16 -6.50 13.96 9.96
N HIS A 17 -6.08 12.71 9.76
CA HIS A 17 -4.92 12.11 10.45
C HIS A 17 -3.57 12.35 9.77
N ASP A 18 -3.43 13.34 8.89
CA ASP A 18 -2.23 13.48 8.06
C ASP A 18 -1.21 14.54 8.53
N TYR A 19 -1.36 15.13 9.73
CA TYR A 19 -0.45 16.21 10.18
C TYR A 19 0.31 15.98 11.50
N TRP A 20 0.19 14.80 12.16
CA TRP A 20 0.76 14.62 13.50
C TRP A 20 1.95 13.66 13.61
N TYR A 21 2.53 13.20 12.50
CA TYR A 21 3.71 12.32 12.55
C TYR A 21 5.07 13.05 12.62
N PHE A 22 5.10 14.38 12.68
CA PHE A 22 6.35 15.15 12.66
C PHE A 22 6.89 15.63 14.02
N CYS A 23 6.29 15.26 15.14
CA CYS A 23 6.76 15.72 16.47
C CYS A 23 7.01 14.57 17.44
N GLY A 24 8.06 13.79 17.23
CA GLY A 24 8.45 12.76 18.21
C GLY A 24 9.61 11.84 17.80
N VAL A 25 10.32 12.15 16.74
CA VAL A 25 11.49 11.35 16.34
C VAL A 25 12.73 11.85 17.09
N ASN A 26 13.30 10.97 17.88
CA ASN A 26 14.57 11.16 18.59
C ASN A 26 15.68 11.52 17.60
N HIS A 27 16.09 12.78 17.57
CA HIS A 27 17.03 13.40 16.63
C HIS A 27 18.51 12.98 16.85
N ASN A 28 18.79 11.72 17.16
CA ASN A 28 20.15 11.25 17.38
C ASN A 28 20.66 10.27 16.31
N ARG A 29 20.03 10.15 15.16
CA ARG A 29 20.65 9.49 14.00
C ARG A 29 21.28 10.53 13.10
N LYS A 30 22.58 10.38 12.84
CA LYS A 30 23.17 10.89 11.60
C LYS A 30 22.43 10.18 10.46
N THR A 31 21.50 10.88 9.85
CA THR A 31 20.87 10.44 8.60
C THR A 31 21.97 10.52 7.55
N VAL A 32 22.76 9.47 7.40
CA VAL A 32 23.70 9.34 6.31
C VAL A 32 22.94 8.62 5.20
N MET A 33 22.74 9.29 4.08
CA MET A 33 22.24 8.71 2.86
C MET A 33 23.00 7.41 2.56
N GLN A 34 22.28 6.29 2.50
CA GLN A 34 22.89 4.96 2.46
C GLN A 34 22.67 4.22 1.13
N LEU A 35 21.50 4.41 0.52
CA LEU A 35 21.15 3.75 -0.74
C LEU A 35 21.76 4.44 -1.96
N ILE A 36 21.79 5.77 -1.96
CA ILE A 36 22.26 6.59 -3.09
C ILE A 36 23.42 7.45 -2.63
N THR A 37 24.64 7.07 -3.00
CA THR A 37 25.88 7.72 -2.53
C THR A 37 26.63 8.47 -3.62
N SER A 38 26.21 8.36 -4.88
CA SER A 38 26.92 8.96 -6.01
C SER A 38 25.96 9.46 -7.09
N GLU A 39 26.41 10.43 -7.86
CA GLU A 39 25.69 10.94 -9.04
C GLU A 39 25.48 9.83 -10.09
N GLU A 40 26.42 8.90 -10.21
CA GLU A 40 26.30 7.76 -11.11
C GLU A 40 25.15 6.84 -10.72
N SER A 41 24.93 6.65 -9.42
CA SER A 41 23.78 5.90 -8.90
C SER A 41 22.45 6.58 -9.27
N ILE A 42 22.38 7.92 -9.24
CA ILE A 42 21.19 8.67 -9.67
C ILE A 42 20.98 8.49 -11.18
N ARG A 43 22.01 8.62 -11.99
CA ARG A 43 21.95 8.49 -13.47
C ARG A 43 21.41 7.15 -13.92
N LYS A 44 21.62 6.09 -13.15
CA LYS A 44 21.09 4.75 -13.43
C LYS A 44 19.55 4.74 -13.48
N TYR A 45 18.89 5.58 -12.66
CA TYR A 45 17.44 5.61 -12.54
C TYR A 45 16.77 6.77 -13.29
N ILE A 46 17.52 7.87 -13.52
CA ILE A 46 17.06 9.07 -14.24
C ILE A 46 18.13 9.51 -15.26
N PRO A 47 18.30 8.77 -16.37
CA PRO A 47 19.44 8.95 -17.26
C PRO A 47 19.43 10.26 -18.06
N ASN A 48 18.24 10.86 -18.29
CA ASN A 48 18.09 11.98 -19.23
C ASN A 48 18.17 13.37 -18.55
N VAL A 49 18.42 13.43 -17.25
CA VAL A 49 18.25 14.66 -16.46
C VAL A 49 19.59 15.27 -16.06
N LEU A 50 20.70 14.54 -16.22
CA LEU A 50 21.98 14.92 -15.63
C LEU A 50 22.96 15.40 -16.69
N VAL A 51 23.05 16.71 -16.85
CA VAL A 51 24.15 17.35 -17.55
C VAL A 51 25.03 18.04 -16.50
N SER A 52 26.27 17.51 -16.31
CA SER A 52 27.24 18.17 -15.45
C SER A 52 27.78 19.40 -16.16
N VAL A 53 27.60 20.58 -15.58
CA VAL A 53 28.14 21.84 -16.08
C VAL A 53 29.37 22.19 -15.26
N LYS A 54 30.50 22.42 -15.93
CA LYS A 54 31.77 22.74 -15.27
C LYS A 54 31.65 24.04 -14.48
N GLY A 55 31.92 23.99 -13.17
CA GLY A 55 31.87 25.17 -12.30
C GLY A 55 30.54 25.33 -11.52
N GLU A 56 29.54 24.46 -11.73
CA GLU A 56 28.33 24.43 -10.92
C GLU A 56 28.46 23.42 -9.78
N VAL A 57 27.63 23.63 -8.72
CA VAL A 57 27.50 22.68 -7.62
C VAL A 57 26.99 21.34 -8.16
N PRO A 58 27.65 20.21 -7.83
CA PRO A 58 27.17 18.88 -8.24
C PRO A 58 25.70 18.67 -7.93
N LEU A 59 24.99 18.03 -8.84
CA LEU A 59 23.54 17.79 -8.64
C LEU A 59 23.29 16.92 -7.41
N ILE A 60 24.18 15.98 -7.11
CA ILE A 60 24.08 15.14 -5.90
C ILE A 60 24.00 16.00 -4.64
N ASP A 61 24.80 17.07 -4.53
CA ASP A 61 24.83 17.94 -3.36
C ASP A 61 23.50 18.71 -3.21
N LYS A 62 22.89 19.09 -4.34
CA LYS A 62 21.56 19.73 -4.36
C LYS A 62 20.43 18.75 -3.99
N LEU A 63 20.60 17.47 -4.32
CA LEU A 63 19.59 16.43 -4.09
C LEU A 63 19.73 15.76 -2.73
N THR A 64 20.89 15.82 -2.07
CA THR A 64 21.14 15.15 -0.80
C THR A 64 20.04 15.36 0.25
N PRO A 65 19.55 16.58 0.54
CA PRO A 65 18.49 16.76 1.52
C PRO A 65 17.16 16.07 1.14
N PHE A 66 16.88 15.98 -0.15
CA PHE A 66 15.68 15.30 -0.66
C PHE A 66 15.84 13.78 -0.68
N LEU A 67 17.06 13.29 -0.91
CA LEU A 67 17.39 11.86 -0.84
C LEU A 67 17.26 11.35 0.60
N ASP A 68 17.79 12.09 1.57
CA ASP A 68 17.68 11.75 2.99
C ASP A 68 16.19 11.63 3.42
N LEU A 69 15.37 12.63 3.05
CA LEU A 69 13.93 12.59 3.33
C LEU A 69 13.21 11.45 2.61
N ALA A 70 13.61 11.13 1.40
CA ALA A 70 13.01 10.03 0.65
C ALA A 70 13.40 8.65 1.22
N GLU A 71 14.63 8.48 1.74
CA GLU A 71 15.03 7.27 2.44
C GLU A 71 14.28 7.11 3.77
N GLU A 72 14.15 8.19 4.54
CA GLU A 72 13.34 8.20 5.77
C GLU A 72 11.88 7.84 5.47
N TRP A 73 11.29 8.44 4.43
CA TRP A 73 9.94 8.10 4.01
C TRP A 73 9.81 6.63 3.57
N LEU A 74 10.80 6.09 2.82
CA LEU A 74 10.83 4.69 2.43
C LEU A 74 10.84 3.77 3.65
N SER A 75 11.71 4.06 4.64
CA SER A 75 11.84 3.23 5.85
C SER A 75 10.59 3.24 6.70
N HIS A 76 10.01 4.41 6.92
CA HIS A 76 8.81 4.53 7.77
C HIS A 76 7.54 3.99 7.11
N THR A 77 7.45 4.10 5.78
CA THR A 77 6.21 3.75 5.07
C THR A 77 6.20 2.30 4.57
N PHE A 78 7.32 1.79 4.06
CA PHE A 78 7.32 0.52 3.30
C PHE A 78 8.21 -0.58 3.89
N THR A 79 9.39 -0.22 4.42
CA THR A 79 10.40 -1.25 4.75
C THR A 79 10.63 -1.49 6.23
N SER A 80 10.65 -0.54 7.09
CA SER A 80 11.27 -0.39 8.40
C SER A 80 12.75 -0.02 8.33
N GLU A 81 13.28 0.57 9.41
CA GLU A 81 14.70 0.92 9.49
C GLU A 81 15.61 -0.33 9.41
N ALA A 82 15.26 -1.38 10.16
CA ALA A 82 16.03 -2.62 10.18
C ALA A 82 16.05 -3.31 8.81
N THR A 83 14.92 -3.26 8.08
CA THR A 83 14.86 -3.79 6.71
C THR A 83 15.66 -2.94 5.75
N LEU A 84 15.63 -1.61 5.88
CA LEU A 84 16.41 -0.71 5.05
C LEU A 84 17.91 -0.95 5.24
N ASP A 85 18.38 -1.09 6.47
CA ASP A 85 19.79 -1.43 6.78
C ASP A 85 20.21 -2.74 6.11
N THR A 86 19.30 -3.74 6.10
CA THR A 86 19.55 -5.01 5.40
C THR A 86 19.63 -4.81 3.89
N ILE A 87 18.73 -4.02 3.30
CA ILE A 87 18.69 -3.72 1.86
C ILE A 87 19.96 -2.99 1.42
N VAL A 88 20.47 -2.08 2.22
CA VAL A 88 21.76 -1.38 1.94
C VAL A 88 22.90 -2.38 1.77
N GLY A 89 22.94 -3.43 2.60
CA GLY A 89 23.92 -4.51 2.53
C GLY A 89 23.78 -5.46 1.34
N TYR A 90 22.67 -5.43 0.62
CA TYR A 90 22.47 -6.28 -0.55
C TYR A 90 23.37 -5.88 -1.74
N PRO A 91 23.74 -6.82 -2.59
CA PRO A 91 24.46 -6.51 -3.83
C PRO A 91 23.61 -5.62 -4.74
N ASP A 92 24.25 -4.78 -5.55
CA ASP A 92 23.56 -3.83 -6.46
C ASP A 92 22.73 -4.50 -7.56
N SER A 93 22.90 -5.80 -7.75
CA SER A 93 22.08 -6.65 -8.62
C SER A 93 20.81 -7.17 -7.93
N SER A 94 20.66 -6.96 -6.62
CA SER A 94 19.46 -7.38 -5.88
C SER A 94 18.24 -6.60 -6.34
N VAL A 95 17.18 -7.34 -6.68
CA VAL A 95 15.92 -6.77 -7.16
C VAL A 95 15.30 -5.84 -6.12
N ILE A 96 15.32 -6.22 -4.84
CA ILE A 96 14.80 -5.42 -3.73
C ILE A 96 15.57 -4.09 -3.65
N LYS A 97 16.90 -4.12 -3.68
CA LYS A 97 17.75 -2.91 -3.65
C LYS A 97 17.50 -2.01 -4.86
N ILE A 98 17.39 -2.59 -6.05
CA ILE A 98 17.11 -1.83 -7.28
C ILE A 98 15.79 -1.06 -7.16
N TYR A 99 14.71 -1.71 -6.66
CA TYR A 99 13.43 -1.03 -6.51
C TYR A 99 13.44 -0.01 -5.37
N ALA A 100 14.09 -0.30 -4.24
CA ALA A 100 14.27 0.66 -3.15
C ALA A 100 15.00 1.92 -3.61
N CYS A 101 16.13 1.77 -4.31
CA CYS A 101 16.86 2.88 -4.91
C CYS A 101 15.99 3.68 -5.89
N LYS A 102 15.20 3.00 -6.73
CA LYS A 102 14.32 3.66 -7.70
C LYS A 102 13.25 4.49 -7.00
N VAL A 103 12.63 3.96 -5.93
CA VAL A 103 11.64 4.69 -5.12
C VAL A 103 12.27 5.96 -4.55
N VAL A 104 13.44 5.85 -3.91
CA VAL A 104 14.14 6.97 -3.29
C VAL A 104 14.50 8.04 -4.31
N VAL A 105 15.12 7.66 -5.43
CA VAL A 105 15.54 8.62 -6.46
C VAL A 105 14.35 9.33 -7.09
N CYS A 106 13.28 8.61 -7.43
CA CYS A 106 12.09 9.22 -8.03
C CYS A 106 11.37 10.16 -7.05
N GLU A 107 11.25 9.78 -5.77
CA GLU A 107 10.63 10.63 -4.75
C GLU A 107 11.47 11.88 -4.47
N ALA A 108 12.78 11.71 -4.25
CA ALA A 108 13.71 12.81 -4.02
C ALA A 108 13.70 13.81 -5.18
N PHE A 109 13.83 13.30 -6.41
CA PHE A 109 13.90 14.17 -7.58
C PHE A 109 12.57 14.88 -7.84
N LYS A 110 11.42 14.19 -7.71
CA LYS A 110 10.10 14.79 -7.80
C LYS A 110 9.96 15.99 -6.84
N ASN A 111 10.43 15.83 -5.61
CA ASN A 111 10.35 16.86 -4.57
C ASN A 111 11.36 17.99 -4.79
N ALA A 112 12.50 17.71 -5.40
CA ALA A 112 13.52 18.70 -5.70
C ALA A 112 13.21 19.56 -6.93
N VAL A 113 12.53 19.02 -7.95
CA VAL A 113 12.29 19.70 -9.25
C VAL A 113 11.75 21.13 -9.10
N PRO A 114 10.77 21.43 -8.21
CA PRO A 114 10.26 22.80 -8.07
C PRO A 114 11.27 23.83 -7.55
N SER A 115 12.37 23.38 -6.95
CA SER A 115 13.39 24.25 -6.36
C SER A 115 14.70 24.30 -7.16
N LEU A 116 14.85 23.44 -8.18
CA LEU A 116 16.13 23.33 -8.91
C LEU A 116 16.45 24.53 -9.82
N ASP A 117 15.44 25.28 -10.25
CA ASP A 117 15.58 26.48 -11.06
C ASP A 117 15.54 27.78 -10.23
N LEU A 118 15.31 27.69 -8.92
CA LEU A 118 15.22 28.82 -8.03
C LEU A 118 16.56 29.08 -7.32
N VAL A 119 17.00 30.33 -7.34
CA VAL A 119 18.16 30.81 -6.57
C VAL A 119 17.70 31.78 -5.53
N LEU A 120 17.98 31.50 -4.26
CA LEU A 120 17.74 32.44 -3.16
C LEU A 120 18.87 33.49 -3.14
N THR A 121 18.53 34.75 -3.27
CA THR A 121 19.44 35.88 -3.15
C THR A 121 19.07 36.73 -1.94
N PRO A 122 19.95 37.59 -1.41
CA PRO A 122 19.61 38.49 -0.33
C PRO A 122 18.41 39.41 -0.63
N ASN A 123 18.10 39.62 -1.91
CA ASN A 123 17.01 40.46 -2.38
C ASN A 123 15.75 39.70 -2.83
N GLY A 124 15.71 38.36 -2.67
CA GLY A 124 14.58 37.53 -3.04
C GLY A 124 14.97 36.34 -3.93
N PHE A 125 13.98 35.75 -4.60
CA PHE A 125 14.18 34.62 -5.48
C PHE A 125 14.55 35.08 -6.89
N GLY A 126 15.56 34.44 -7.48
CA GLY A 126 15.95 34.57 -8.87
C GLY A 126 15.74 33.25 -9.63
N ILE A 127 15.68 33.34 -10.94
CA ILE A 127 15.67 32.16 -11.86
C ILE A 127 17.07 32.04 -12.47
N VAL A 128 17.59 30.82 -12.53
CA VAL A 128 18.83 30.54 -13.26
C VAL A 128 18.53 30.71 -14.75
N ASN A 129 19.05 31.78 -15.35
CA ASN A 129 19.00 32.01 -16.77
C ASN A 129 20.40 31.99 -17.32
N ASN A 130 20.71 30.99 -18.12
CA ASN A 130 22.00 30.80 -18.75
C ASN A 130 21.88 31.05 -20.27
N SER A 131 22.85 31.65 -20.90
CA SER A 131 22.84 31.96 -22.36
C SER A 131 22.60 30.76 -23.26
N ASN A 132 22.80 29.55 -22.75
CA ASN A 132 22.66 28.30 -23.49
C ASN A 132 21.44 27.46 -23.13
N VAL A 133 20.69 27.80 -22.07
CA VAL A 133 19.56 27.01 -21.58
C VAL A 133 18.39 27.93 -21.24
N VAL A 134 17.27 27.73 -21.87
CA VAL A 134 16.01 28.44 -21.59
C VAL A 134 15.23 27.67 -20.53
N PRO A 135 14.66 28.34 -19.51
CA PRO A 135 13.82 27.68 -18.50
C PRO A 135 12.72 26.83 -19.16
N ALA A 136 12.50 25.64 -18.61
CA ALA A 136 11.46 24.75 -19.11
C ALA A 136 10.06 25.35 -18.82
N SER A 137 9.12 25.12 -19.73
CA SER A 137 7.73 25.54 -19.49
C SER A 137 7.13 24.74 -18.31
N LYS A 138 6.24 25.37 -17.55
CA LYS A 138 5.52 24.75 -16.42
C LYS A 138 4.88 23.40 -16.82
N GLU A 139 4.36 23.32 -18.03
CA GLU A 139 3.73 22.10 -18.53
C GLU A 139 4.73 20.94 -18.70
N ARG A 140 5.95 21.23 -19.15
CA ARG A 140 7.03 20.23 -19.26
C ARG A 140 7.50 19.76 -17.87
N VAL A 141 7.63 20.70 -16.94
CA VAL A 141 7.98 20.40 -15.54
C VAL A 141 6.90 19.53 -14.90
N ASN A 142 5.64 19.87 -15.05
CA ASN A 142 4.53 19.07 -14.52
C ASN A 142 4.51 17.66 -15.13
N ARG A 143 4.72 17.52 -16.44
CA ARG A 143 4.84 16.18 -17.06
C ARG A 143 5.99 15.36 -16.52
N LEU A 144 7.13 15.99 -16.21
CA LEU A 144 8.24 15.32 -15.56
C LEU A 144 7.87 14.85 -14.17
N ILE A 145 7.24 15.69 -13.35
CA ILE A 145 6.77 15.34 -12.01
C ILE A 145 5.78 14.18 -12.06
N ASP A 146 4.79 14.23 -12.94
CA ASP A 146 3.81 13.15 -13.12
C ASP A 146 4.48 11.83 -13.57
N SER A 147 5.50 11.90 -14.43
CA SER A 147 6.27 10.73 -14.86
C SER A 147 7.07 10.13 -13.71
N LEU A 148 7.74 10.97 -12.91
CA LEU A 148 8.49 10.53 -11.74
C LEU A 148 7.58 9.88 -10.69
N GLU A 149 6.39 10.44 -10.50
CA GLU A 149 5.40 9.88 -9.59
C GLU A 149 4.90 8.50 -10.07
N ALA A 150 4.63 8.36 -11.36
CA ALA A 150 4.23 7.07 -11.94
C ALA A 150 5.34 6.01 -11.85
N GLU A 151 6.60 6.40 -12.13
CA GLU A 151 7.77 5.53 -12.00
C GLU A 151 8.01 5.09 -10.55
N ARG A 152 7.87 6.02 -9.60
CA ARG A 152 7.94 5.75 -8.16
C ARG A 152 6.87 4.73 -7.74
N ASP A 153 5.61 4.97 -8.11
CA ASP A 153 4.50 4.10 -7.72
C ASP A 153 4.64 2.70 -8.29
N ASN A 154 5.11 2.59 -9.54
CA ASN A 154 5.44 1.29 -10.11
C ASN A 154 6.61 0.60 -9.36
N ALA A 155 7.64 1.35 -8.97
CA ALA A 155 8.74 0.82 -8.17
C ALA A 155 8.28 0.38 -6.77
N ILE A 156 7.36 1.12 -6.11
CA ILE A 156 6.73 0.73 -4.84
C ILE A 156 6.00 -0.61 -4.99
N ARG A 157 5.20 -0.78 -6.03
CA ARG A 157 4.48 -2.02 -6.29
C ARG A 157 5.43 -3.22 -6.41
N LEU A 158 6.51 -3.06 -7.18
CA LEU A 158 7.50 -4.10 -7.39
C LEU A 158 8.31 -4.39 -6.13
N LEU A 159 8.64 -3.35 -5.36
CA LEU A 159 9.30 -3.48 -4.06
C LEU A 159 8.43 -4.29 -3.10
N LEU A 160 7.18 -3.89 -2.88
CA LEU A 160 6.24 -4.59 -2.01
C LEU A 160 6.00 -6.03 -2.42
N SER A 161 6.02 -6.34 -3.71
CA SER A 161 5.93 -7.71 -4.22
C SER A 161 7.19 -8.56 -3.97
N SER A 162 8.33 -7.91 -3.74
CA SER A 162 9.63 -8.58 -3.52
C SER A 162 9.98 -8.70 -2.02
N LEU A 163 9.48 -7.82 -1.19
CA LEU A 163 9.76 -7.77 0.26
C LEU A 163 9.35 -9.02 1.06
N PRO A 164 8.29 -9.80 0.68
CA PRO A 164 7.98 -11.06 1.37
C PRO A 164 9.10 -12.09 1.41
N GLY A 165 10.14 -11.93 0.57
CA GLY A 165 11.36 -12.73 0.63
C GLY A 165 12.38 -12.30 1.69
N ASP A 166 12.17 -11.15 2.35
CA ASP A 166 13.08 -10.60 3.35
C ASP A 166 12.60 -10.91 4.78
N ALA A 167 13.43 -11.62 5.56
CA ALA A 167 13.08 -12.06 6.91
C ALA A 167 12.90 -10.90 7.89
N THR A 168 13.62 -9.79 7.71
CA THR A 168 13.52 -8.61 8.58
C THR A 168 12.23 -7.85 8.33
N TRP A 169 11.80 -7.81 7.06
CA TRP A 169 10.54 -7.16 6.68
C TRP A 169 9.32 -7.90 7.22
N ILE A 170 9.31 -9.24 7.18
CA ILE A 170 8.17 -10.06 7.63
C ILE A 170 7.78 -9.76 9.09
N THR A 171 8.74 -9.40 9.93
CA THR A 171 8.51 -9.08 11.35
C THR A 171 8.21 -7.60 11.61
N SER A 172 8.15 -6.77 10.58
CA SER A 172 7.97 -5.33 10.70
C SER A 172 6.49 -4.91 10.80
N ASN A 173 6.25 -3.72 11.36
CA ASN A 173 4.93 -3.09 11.35
C ASN A 173 4.44 -2.78 9.92
N GLN A 174 5.37 -2.50 9.00
CA GLN A 174 5.07 -2.27 7.60
C GLN A 174 4.51 -3.53 6.95
N CYS A 175 5.12 -4.69 7.21
CA CYS A 175 4.55 -5.97 6.78
C CYS A 175 3.14 -6.18 7.33
N ALA A 176 2.94 -5.95 8.63
CA ALA A 176 1.60 -6.06 9.24
C ALA A 176 0.58 -5.10 8.58
N TYR A 177 1.01 -3.87 8.25
CA TYR A 177 0.16 -2.92 7.55
C TYR A 177 -0.28 -3.43 6.17
N PHE A 178 0.65 -3.90 5.34
CA PHE A 178 0.33 -4.35 3.98
C PHE A 178 -0.35 -5.72 3.95
N SER A 179 -0.02 -6.63 4.87
CA SER A 179 -0.66 -7.95 4.97
C SER A 179 -2.06 -7.92 5.58
N ALA A 180 -2.52 -6.79 6.10
CA ALA A 180 -3.86 -6.65 6.68
C ALA A 180 -4.98 -6.66 5.64
N THR A 181 -4.67 -6.65 4.33
CA THR A 181 -5.65 -6.71 3.25
C THR A 181 -5.28 -7.75 2.19
N MET A 182 -6.26 -8.13 1.38
CA MET A 182 -6.06 -8.98 0.20
C MET A 182 -5.22 -8.31 -0.91
N PHE A 183 -4.88 -7.02 -0.75
CA PHE A 183 -4.10 -6.23 -1.69
C PHE A 183 -2.83 -5.69 -1.03
N PRO A 184 -1.84 -6.56 -0.75
CA PRO A 184 -0.63 -6.21 -0.02
C PRO A 184 0.33 -5.28 -0.79
N ASN A 185 0.06 -5.05 -2.04
CA ASN A 185 0.73 -4.09 -2.91
C ASN A 185 -0.31 -3.15 -3.54
N LEU A 186 0.04 -2.39 -4.56
CA LEU A 186 -0.89 -1.46 -5.22
C LEU A 186 -1.80 -2.11 -6.26
N ASP A 187 -1.93 -3.43 -6.30
CA ASP A 187 -2.68 -4.19 -7.32
C ASP A 187 -4.15 -3.79 -7.43
N ILE A 188 -4.76 -3.34 -6.35
CA ILE A 188 -6.15 -2.85 -6.36
C ILE A 188 -6.33 -1.75 -7.41
N CYS A 189 -5.30 -0.96 -7.67
CA CYS A 189 -5.33 0.11 -8.67
C CYS A 189 -5.51 -0.43 -10.10
N ASP A 190 -5.01 -1.63 -10.39
CA ASP A 190 -5.22 -2.29 -11.68
C ASP A 190 -6.70 -2.68 -11.86
N TYR A 191 -7.34 -3.19 -10.81
CA TYR A 191 -8.78 -3.53 -10.84
C TYR A 191 -9.68 -2.30 -10.98
N LEU A 192 -9.28 -1.18 -10.39
CA LEU A 192 -10.06 0.07 -10.43
C LEU A 192 -9.79 0.92 -11.67
N GLY A 193 -8.75 0.59 -12.45
CA GLY A 193 -8.29 1.40 -13.57
C GLY A 193 -7.70 2.73 -13.12
N CYS A 194 -7.03 2.76 -11.94
CA CYS A 194 -6.33 3.94 -11.47
C CYS A 194 -5.19 4.26 -12.45
N GLY A 195 -5.14 5.50 -12.91
CA GLY A 195 -4.01 6.00 -13.71
C GLY A 195 -2.77 6.26 -12.84
N ASN A 196 -2.31 7.51 -12.85
CA ASN A 196 -1.22 7.97 -12.01
C ASN A 196 -1.63 8.09 -10.52
N ARG A 197 -0.66 8.29 -9.64
CA ARG A 197 -0.84 8.51 -8.19
C ARG A 197 -1.43 7.30 -7.47
N GLN A 198 -0.99 6.10 -7.85
CA GLN A 198 -1.50 4.83 -7.32
C GLN A 198 -1.29 4.72 -5.81
N TRP A 199 -0.12 5.13 -5.28
CA TRP A 199 0.13 5.11 -3.85
C TRP A 199 -0.86 5.98 -3.07
N ARG A 200 -1.06 7.22 -3.49
CA ARG A 200 -2.03 8.13 -2.86
C ARG A 200 -3.43 7.55 -2.91
N LYS A 201 -3.83 7.02 -4.08
CA LYS A 201 -5.14 6.40 -4.25
C LYS A 201 -5.33 5.18 -3.35
N TYR A 202 -4.29 4.34 -3.23
CA TYR A 202 -4.32 3.20 -2.30
C TYR A 202 -4.56 3.64 -0.86
N GLN A 203 -3.86 4.67 -0.39
CA GLN A 203 -4.06 5.21 0.96
C GLN A 203 -5.50 5.69 1.19
N GLU A 204 -6.08 6.40 0.21
CA GLU A 204 -7.45 6.91 0.27
C GLU A 204 -8.50 5.79 0.37
N ILE A 205 -8.32 4.69 -0.37
CA ILE A 205 -9.31 3.61 -0.47
C ILE A 205 -9.10 2.49 0.56
N ARG A 206 -7.92 2.37 1.15
CA ARG A 206 -7.57 1.29 2.07
C ARG A 206 -8.54 1.13 3.25
N PRO A 207 -9.01 2.19 3.93
CA PRO A 207 -10.01 2.03 4.99
C PRO A 207 -11.28 1.34 4.50
N THR A 208 -11.75 1.68 3.30
CA THR A 208 -12.93 1.04 2.71
C THR A 208 -12.68 -0.42 2.32
N ILE A 209 -11.46 -0.78 1.89
CA ILE A 209 -11.09 -2.19 1.66
C ILE A 209 -11.22 -2.97 2.96
N LEU A 210 -10.66 -2.46 4.07
CA LEU A 210 -10.74 -3.10 5.38
C LEU A 210 -12.18 -3.30 5.86
N GLU A 211 -13.09 -2.33 5.63
CA GLU A 211 -14.51 -2.47 5.93
C GLU A 211 -15.17 -3.59 5.11
N ILE A 212 -14.87 -3.67 3.83
CA ILE A 212 -15.40 -4.70 2.93
C ILE A 212 -14.92 -6.08 3.39
N GLU A 213 -13.62 -6.24 3.63
CA GLU A 213 -13.04 -7.50 4.09
C GLU A 213 -13.58 -7.92 5.47
N GLN A 214 -13.77 -6.97 6.40
CA GLN A 214 -14.39 -7.24 7.68
C GLN A 214 -15.83 -7.75 7.52
N HIS A 215 -16.60 -7.17 6.60
CA HIS A 215 -17.95 -7.65 6.29
C HIS A 215 -17.91 -9.06 5.69
N ILE A 216 -16.99 -9.34 4.77
CA ILE A 216 -16.83 -10.67 4.16
C ILE A 216 -16.43 -11.70 5.23
N ALA A 217 -15.51 -11.35 6.14
CA ALA A 217 -15.10 -12.23 7.22
C ALA A 217 -16.26 -12.59 8.14
N THR A 218 -17.02 -11.57 8.59
CA THR A 218 -18.08 -11.77 9.58
C THR A 218 -19.32 -12.49 9.04
N GLN A 219 -19.60 -12.38 7.74
CA GLN A 219 -20.83 -12.91 7.16
C GLN A 219 -20.63 -14.17 6.30
N PHE A 220 -19.42 -14.41 5.78
CA PHE A 220 -19.23 -15.41 4.73
C PHE A 220 -18.05 -16.35 4.93
N LEU A 221 -16.90 -15.85 5.42
CA LEU A 221 -15.64 -16.62 5.41
C LEU A 221 -15.14 -17.07 6.79
N GLY A 222 -15.40 -16.30 7.85
CA GLY A 222 -14.65 -16.41 9.09
C GLY A 222 -13.30 -15.66 9.00
N GLN A 223 -12.81 -15.18 10.14
CA GLN A 223 -11.58 -14.41 10.21
C GLN A 223 -10.35 -15.25 9.83
N GLU A 224 -10.28 -16.48 10.33
CA GLU A 224 -9.16 -17.39 10.13
C GLU A 224 -8.97 -17.71 8.63
N GLN A 225 -10.06 -17.97 7.92
CA GLN A 225 -9.99 -18.24 6.48
C GLN A 225 -9.59 -16.99 5.69
N LEU A 226 -10.06 -15.81 6.07
CA LEU A 226 -9.64 -14.56 5.44
C LEU A 226 -8.13 -14.31 5.65
N ASP A 227 -7.62 -14.57 6.84
CA ASP A 227 -6.20 -14.40 7.15
C ASP A 227 -5.31 -15.37 6.36
N VAL A 228 -5.78 -16.60 6.10
CA VAL A 228 -5.11 -17.52 5.15
C VAL A 228 -5.06 -16.91 3.75
N PHE A 229 -6.16 -16.35 3.27
CA PHE A 229 -6.21 -15.72 1.95
C PHE A 229 -5.29 -14.49 1.85
N ARG A 230 -5.26 -13.63 2.88
CA ARG A 230 -4.35 -12.48 2.96
C ARG A 230 -2.89 -12.90 2.93
N LYS A 231 -2.53 -13.94 3.71
CA LYS A 231 -1.18 -14.50 3.72
C LYS A 231 -0.79 -15.04 2.35
N GLU A 232 -1.66 -15.78 1.71
CA GLU A 232 -1.42 -16.34 0.37
C GLU A 232 -1.39 -15.23 -0.71
N ALA A 233 -2.18 -14.16 -0.56
CA ALA A 233 -2.12 -13.00 -1.46
C ALA A 233 -0.80 -12.24 -1.35
N MET A 234 -0.20 -12.16 -0.16
CA MET A 234 1.07 -11.49 0.09
C MET A 234 2.26 -12.32 -0.38
N SER A 235 2.27 -13.62 -0.09
CA SER A 235 3.36 -14.55 -0.42
C SER A 235 2.79 -15.84 -0.98
N PRO A 236 2.51 -15.90 -2.29
CA PRO A 236 1.90 -17.07 -2.91
C PRO A 236 2.77 -18.31 -2.74
N SER A 237 2.36 -19.22 -1.85
CA SER A 237 3.05 -20.46 -1.53
C SER A 237 2.27 -21.69 -2.00
N SER A 238 0.96 -21.58 -2.12
CA SER A 238 0.09 -22.67 -2.54
C SER A 238 0.33 -23.07 -3.99
N THR A 239 0.39 -24.38 -4.24
CA THR A 239 0.38 -24.97 -5.57
C THR A 239 -1.05 -25.20 -6.09
N SER A 240 -2.06 -25.10 -5.20
CA SER A 240 -3.45 -25.34 -5.53
C SER A 240 -3.98 -24.29 -6.51
N TYR A 241 -4.43 -24.78 -7.67
CA TYR A 241 -5.13 -23.92 -8.64
C TYR A 241 -6.45 -23.39 -8.06
N LEU A 242 -7.13 -24.20 -7.24
CA LEU A 242 -8.40 -23.83 -6.64
C LEU A 242 -8.22 -22.66 -5.66
N MET A 243 -7.24 -22.74 -4.76
CA MET A 243 -6.90 -21.65 -3.83
C MET A 243 -6.63 -20.35 -4.59
N LYS A 244 -5.77 -20.38 -5.60
CA LYS A 244 -5.47 -19.21 -6.44
C LYS A 244 -6.70 -18.65 -7.16
N SER A 245 -7.58 -19.52 -7.64
CA SER A 245 -8.81 -19.12 -8.32
C SER A 245 -9.79 -18.45 -7.37
N VAL A 246 -9.97 -19.00 -6.16
CA VAL A 246 -10.83 -18.41 -5.12
C VAL A 246 -10.31 -17.03 -4.71
N ILE A 247 -9.02 -16.90 -4.41
CA ILE A 247 -8.40 -15.60 -4.05
C ILE A 247 -8.60 -14.58 -5.17
N ARG A 248 -8.36 -14.95 -6.42
CA ARG A 248 -8.58 -14.06 -7.57
C ARG A 248 -10.03 -13.60 -7.68
N SER A 249 -10.97 -14.53 -7.52
CA SER A 249 -12.40 -14.23 -7.58
C SER A 249 -12.85 -13.33 -6.43
N LEU A 250 -12.30 -13.56 -5.23
CA LEU A 250 -12.59 -12.74 -4.06
C LEU A 250 -12.05 -11.31 -4.24
N ARG A 251 -10.80 -11.16 -4.68
CA ARG A 251 -10.21 -9.86 -5.01
C ARG A 251 -11.01 -9.09 -6.08
N ALA A 252 -11.46 -9.79 -7.12
CA ALA A 252 -12.31 -9.18 -8.16
C ALA A 252 -13.66 -8.72 -7.59
N TYR A 253 -14.28 -9.51 -6.72
CA TYR A 253 -15.51 -9.16 -6.03
C TYR A 253 -15.32 -7.91 -5.15
N GLU A 254 -14.29 -7.89 -4.31
CA GLU A 254 -13.96 -6.74 -3.44
C GLU A 254 -13.74 -5.46 -4.24
N ALA A 255 -12.97 -5.56 -5.33
CA ALA A 255 -12.74 -4.43 -6.22
C ALA A 255 -14.02 -3.91 -6.86
N GLN A 256 -14.96 -4.79 -7.23
CA GLN A 256 -16.25 -4.40 -7.76
C GLN A 256 -17.12 -3.70 -6.70
N VAL A 257 -17.16 -4.23 -5.48
CA VAL A 257 -17.87 -3.60 -4.34
C VAL A 257 -17.29 -2.22 -4.06
N LEU A 258 -15.96 -2.11 -4.01
CA LEU A 258 -15.25 -0.86 -3.80
C LEU A 258 -15.58 0.16 -4.91
N LYS A 259 -15.54 -0.26 -6.17
CA LYS A 259 -15.88 0.59 -7.31
C LYS A 259 -17.30 1.14 -7.20
N ASN A 260 -18.24 0.31 -6.80
CA ASN A 260 -19.64 0.72 -6.60
C ASN A 260 -19.75 1.74 -5.45
N LYS A 261 -19.08 1.50 -4.30
CA LYS A 261 -19.05 2.44 -3.16
C LYS A 261 -18.44 3.80 -3.54
N LEU A 262 -17.43 3.82 -4.40
CA LEU A 262 -16.79 5.06 -4.86
C LEU A 262 -17.61 5.82 -5.91
N SER A 263 -18.48 5.12 -6.65
CA SER A 263 -19.26 5.70 -7.74
C SER A 263 -20.62 6.24 -7.29
N THR A 264 -21.16 5.77 -6.18
CA THR A 264 -22.47 6.14 -5.65
C THR A 264 -22.36 6.67 -4.24
N PRO A 265 -22.76 7.94 -3.96
CA PRO A 265 -22.75 8.52 -2.62
C PRO A 265 -23.77 7.88 -1.67
N GLU A 266 -24.80 7.24 -2.21
CA GLU A 266 -25.83 6.54 -1.43
C GLU A 266 -25.40 5.09 -1.17
N PRO A 267 -25.68 4.52 0.01
CA PRO A 267 -25.45 3.12 0.29
C PRO A 267 -26.41 2.26 -0.55
N THR A 268 -26.13 2.13 -1.83
CA THR A 268 -26.83 1.17 -2.66
C THR A 268 -26.56 -0.21 -2.07
N VAL A 269 -27.62 -0.91 -1.72
CA VAL A 269 -27.60 -2.31 -1.31
C VAL A 269 -26.60 -3.04 -2.17
N CYS A 270 -25.58 -3.55 -1.50
CA CYS A 270 -24.44 -4.21 -2.14
C CYS A 270 -24.89 -5.13 -3.26
N THR A 271 -24.17 -5.07 -4.37
CA THR A 271 -24.20 -6.05 -5.45
C THR A 271 -24.59 -7.42 -4.91
N PRO A 272 -25.55 -8.10 -5.54
CA PRO A 272 -26.10 -9.29 -4.98
C PRO A 272 -25.00 -10.25 -4.60
N PRO A 273 -25.10 -10.89 -3.47
CA PRO A 273 -24.12 -11.83 -2.95
C PRO A 273 -23.90 -13.05 -3.86
N THR A 274 -24.52 -13.12 -5.03
CA THR A 274 -24.41 -14.24 -5.97
C THR A 274 -22.98 -14.61 -6.31
N ALA A 275 -22.11 -13.62 -6.58
CA ALA A 275 -20.71 -13.89 -6.82
C ALA A 275 -20.01 -14.41 -5.56
N LEU A 276 -20.26 -13.81 -4.41
CA LEU A 276 -19.69 -14.24 -3.14
C LEU A 276 -20.26 -15.59 -2.69
N VAL A 277 -21.57 -15.81 -2.87
CA VAL A 277 -22.21 -17.13 -2.62
C VAL A 277 -21.60 -18.22 -3.49
N SER A 278 -21.26 -17.91 -4.74
CA SER A 278 -20.57 -18.87 -5.61
C SER A 278 -19.17 -19.23 -5.09
N ILE A 279 -18.42 -18.24 -4.60
CA ILE A 279 -17.11 -18.45 -3.96
C ILE A 279 -17.27 -19.32 -2.71
N VAL A 280 -18.23 -19.02 -1.83
CA VAL A 280 -18.50 -19.79 -0.62
C VAL A 280 -18.92 -21.24 -0.95
N ASN A 281 -19.71 -21.46 -2.00
CA ASN A 281 -20.04 -22.81 -2.46
C ASN A 281 -18.82 -23.61 -2.92
N ILE A 282 -17.87 -22.95 -3.59
CA ILE A 282 -16.60 -23.61 -3.96
C ILE A 282 -15.83 -24.01 -2.70
N ILE A 283 -15.71 -23.11 -1.73
CA ILE A 283 -15.03 -23.36 -0.45
C ILE A 283 -15.71 -24.51 0.29
N ARG A 284 -17.03 -24.47 0.41
CA ARG A 284 -17.85 -25.50 1.07
C ARG A 284 -17.66 -26.89 0.48
N ASN A 285 -17.52 -27.00 -0.84
CA ASN A 285 -17.40 -28.28 -1.53
C ASN A 285 -15.98 -28.84 -1.50
N ASN A 286 -14.99 -28.11 -0.94
CA ASN A 286 -13.59 -28.51 -0.95
C ASN A 286 -12.95 -28.41 0.46
N PRO A 287 -13.40 -29.24 1.42
CA PRO A 287 -12.97 -29.12 2.82
C PRO A 287 -11.47 -29.31 3.05
N ASN A 288 -10.82 -30.12 2.23
CA ASN A 288 -9.39 -30.37 2.35
C ASN A 288 -8.53 -29.15 1.95
N GLU A 289 -9.07 -28.26 1.12
CA GLU A 289 -8.37 -27.05 0.65
C GLU A 289 -8.66 -25.84 1.56
N PHE A 290 -9.78 -25.85 2.30
CA PHE A 290 -10.24 -24.73 3.11
C PHE A 290 -10.65 -25.19 4.53
N PRO A 291 -9.75 -25.82 5.29
CA PRO A 291 -10.08 -26.38 6.61
C PRO A 291 -10.46 -25.29 7.62
N GLU A 292 -9.88 -24.09 7.55
CA GLU A 292 -10.18 -22.99 8.46
C GLU A 292 -11.64 -22.54 8.32
N TRP A 293 -12.16 -22.47 7.08
CA TRP A 293 -13.57 -22.14 6.86
C TRP A 293 -14.48 -23.21 7.46
N HIS A 294 -14.17 -24.51 7.23
CA HIS A 294 -15.00 -25.62 7.70
C HIS A 294 -15.01 -25.76 9.23
N ASN A 295 -13.98 -25.27 9.90
CA ASN A 295 -13.89 -25.22 11.37
C ASN A 295 -14.49 -23.95 11.98
N SER A 296 -14.90 -22.99 11.16
CA SER A 296 -15.45 -21.72 11.62
C SER A 296 -16.92 -21.83 11.99
N SER A 297 -17.40 -20.96 12.89
CA SER A 297 -18.83 -20.81 13.20
C SER A 297 -19.66 -20.34 11.98
N ILE A 298 -19.02 -19.72 11.00
CA ILE A 298 -19.67 -19.30 9.76
C ILE A 298 -20.11 -20.51 8.93
N ALA A 299 -19.31 -21.58 8.88
CA ALA A 299 -19.66 -22.79 8.17
C ALA A 299 -20.97 -23.45 8.71
N ASP A 300 -21.24 -23.28 10.01
CA ASP A 300 -22.46 -23.79 10.63
C ASP A 300 -23.73 -23.15 10.06
N LEU A 301 -23.65 -21.88 9.63
CA LEU A 301 -24.78 -21.19 9.00
C LEU A 301 -25.14 -21.76 7.61
N TYR A 302 -24.19 -22.45 6.97
CA TYR A 302 -24.36 -23.06 5.66
C TYR A 302 -24.67 -24.55 5.72
N LYS A 303 -24.75 -25.14 6.93
CA LYS A 303 -25.22 -26.52 7.10
C LYS A 303 -26.71 -26.59 6.83
N PRO A 304 -27.20 -27.62 6.13
CA PRO A 304 -28.62 -27.82 5.99
C PRO A 304 -29.25 -27.98 7.39
N ALA A 305 -30.41 -27.37 7.60
CA ALA A 305 -31.16 -27.59 8.82
C ALA A 305 -31.50 -29.08 8.92
N ILE A 306 -30.82 -29.81 9.80
CA ILE A 306 -31.13 -31.20 10.09
C ILE A 306 -32.20 -31.17 11.17
N PHE A 307 -33.42 -31.54 10.79
CA PHE A 307 -34.48 -31.73 11.74
C PHE A 307 -34.35 -33.13 12.33
N GLU A 308 -33.94 -33.24 13.60
CA GLU A 308 -33.95 -34.49 14.34
C GLU A 308 -35.26 -34.60 15.13
N ASN A 309 -36.11 -35.55 14.73
CA ASN A 309 -37.30 -35.93 15.52
C ASN A 309 -36.84 -36.58 16.82
N LYS A 310 -36.90 -35.85 17.92
CA LYS A 310 -36.65 -36.43 19.24
C LYS A 310 -37.88 -37.27 19.68
N LYS A 311 -37.63 -38.47 20.25
CA LYS A 311 -38.68 -39.38 20.76
C LYS A 311 -39.71 -38.76 21.70
N LYS A 312 -39.51 -37.53 22.15
CA LYS A 312 -40.41 -36.77 23.04
C LYS A 312 -41.30 -35.75 22.31
N ASP A 313 -41.12 -35.57 21.02
CA ASP A 313 -41.91 -34.60 20.27
C ASP A 313 -43.25 -35.20 19.92
N THR A 314 -44.35 -34.50 20.28
CA THR A 314 -45.72 -34.92 20.11
C THR A 314 -46.27 -34.75 18.68
N GLY A 315 -45.41 -34.68 17.67
CA GLY A 315 -45.80 -34.56 16.25
C GLY A 315 -44.69 -34.93 15.32
N TYR A 316 -45.03 -35.56 14.19
CA TYR A 316 -44.10 -35.76 13.06
C TYR A 316 -44.22 -34.57 12.12
N TRP A 317 -43.11 -33.85 11.92
CA TRP A 317 -43.00 -32.80 10.91
C TRP A 317 -42.24 -33.37 9.73
N PHE A 318 -42.86 -33.39 8.55
CA PHE A 318 -42.26 -33.84 7.29
C PHE A 318 -41.75 -32.67 6.49
#